data_26b2e5f2b9c66eb542a59bd2dbf6eb6d
#
_entry.id   26b2e5f2b9c66eb542a59bd2dbf6eb6d
#
_cell.length_a   1.000
_cell.length_b   1.000
_cell.length_c   1.000
_cell.angle_alpha   90.00
_cell.angle_beta   90.00
_cell.angle_gamma   90.00
#
_symmetry.space_group_name_H-M   'P 1'
#
loop_
_entity.id
_entity.type
_entity.pdbx_description
1 polymer ?
#
loop_
_entity_poly.entity_id
_entity_poly.type
_entity_poly.pdbx_seq_one_letter_code
_entity_poly.pdbx_strand_id
1 'polypeptide(L)' 'MPIHHPNEPKSGLTTAQRIAWISQAITKLTSARTDLRRARCARAAELASQSIRTAAELRAYLQSLQESAGENGD' A
#
# COMPACT_ATOMS: atom_id res chain seq x y z
N MET A 1 22.69 9.66 -22.12
CA MET A 1 22.25 9.34 -21.59
C MET A 1 21.83 9.36 -21.10
N PRO A 2 21.60 9.38 -21.13
CA PRO A 2 20.88 9.25 -20.52
C PRO A 2 20.37 9.04 -19.82
N ILE A 3 20.09 9.17 -20.06
CA ILE A 3 19.51 8.81 -19.43
C ILE A 3 18.97 8.66 -18.84
N HIS A 4 18.62 8.63 -18.92
CA HIS A 4 17.93 8.36 -18.27
C HIS A 4 17.39 8.08 -17.72
N HIS A 5 17.26 8.30 -17.94
CA HIS A 5 16.59 7.91 -17.41
C HIS A 5 16.19 7.73 -16.61
N PRO A 6 16.17 7.99 -16.63
CA PRO A 6 15.57 7.62 -15.81
C PRO A 6 14.85 7.55 -15.32
N ASN A 7 14.43 7.51 -15.59
CA ASN A 7 13.61 7.21 -15.09
C ASN A 7 13.10 6.67 -14.79
N GLU A 8 12.97 6.77 -15.23
CA GLU A 8 12.46 6.13 -15.05
C GLU A 8 12.24 5.49 -14.26
N PRO A 9 12.36 5.33 -14.15
CA PRO A 9 11.95 4.51 -13.46
C PRO A 9 11.38 4.58 -12.45
N LYS A 10 11.79 5.01 -12.17
CA LYS A 10 11.17 5.07 -11.16
C LYS A 10 9.90 4.76 -11.35
N SER A 11 9.77 5.10 -12.00
CA SER A 11 8.64 4.92 -12.13
C SER A 11 8.16 3.78 -12.70
N GLY A 12 8.41 2.93 -12.59
CA GLY A 12 7.95 1.74 -13.12
C GLY A 12 6.66 1.20 -12.58
N LEU A 13 6.21 1.68 -11.45
CA LEU A 13 4.99 1.15 -10.85
C LEU A 13 3.75 1.88 -11.33
N THR A 14 2.78 1.12 -11.83
CA THR A 14 1.47 1.68 -12.14
C THR A 14 0.66 1.85 -10.86
N THR A 15 -0.43 2.59 -10.94
CA THR A 15 -1.32 2.74 -9.81
C THR A 15 -1.88 1.37 -9.38
N ALA A 16 -2.23 0.53 -10.33
CA ALA A 16 -2.74 -0.80 -10.03
C ALA A 16 -1.70 -1.63 -9.29
N GLN A 17 -0.43 -1.54 -9.69
CA GLN A 17 0.63 -2.28 -9.02
C GLN A 17 0.84 -1.77 -7.60
N ARG A 18 0.77 -0.46 -7.41
CA ARG A 18 0.89 0.11 -6.08
C ARG A 18 -0.22 -0.37 -5.17
N ILE A 19 -1.45 -0.40 -5.68
CA ILE A 19 -2.58 -0.90 -4.92
C ILE A 19 -2.34 -2.36 -4.51
N ALA A 20 -1.84 -3.17 -5.45
CA ALA A 20 -1.57 -4.57 -5.17
C ALA A 20 -0.52 -4.74 -4.07
N TRP A 21 0.56 -3.95 -4.13
CA TRP A 21 1.60 -4.03 -3.11
C TRP A 21 1.09 -3.59 -1.74
N ILE A 22 0.27 -2.53 -1.72
CA ILE A 22 -0.31 -2.06 -0.46
C ILE A 22 -1.24 -3.12 0.11
N SER A 23 -2.03 -3.77 -0.74
CA SER A 23 -2.93 -4.83 -0.29
C SER A 23 -2.15 -5.99 0.33
N GLN A 24 -1.01 -6.35 -0.25
CA GLN A 24 -0.15 -7.38 0.33
C GLN A 24 0.39 -6.94 1.68
N ALA A 25 0.81 -5.68 1.77
CA ALA A 25 1.33 -5.15 3.03
C ALA A 25 0.26 -5.22 4.12
N ILE A 26 -0.98 -4.87 3.78
CA ILE A 26 -2.07 -4.93 4.74
C ILE A 26 -2.27 -6.37 5.23
N THR A 27 -2.22 -7.34 4.32
CA THR A 27 -2.34 -8.74 4.69
C THR A 27 -1.24 -9.17 5.65
N LYS A 28 -0.01 -8.77 5.35
CA LYS A 28 1.13 -9.11 6.21
C LYS A 28 1.03 -8.43 7.57
N LEU A 29 0.62 -7.18 7.59
CA LEU A 29 0.45 -6.45 8.84
C LEU A 29 -0.65 -7.07 9.69
N THR A 30 -1.72 -7.52 9.06
CA THR A 30 -2.81 -8.17 9.78
C THR A 30 -2.33 -9.47 10.44
N SER A 31 -1.55 -10.27 9.73
CA SER A 31 -0.95 -11.47 10.30
C SER A 31 0.00 -11.13 11.43
N ALA A 32 0.83 -10.13 11.21
CA ALA A 32 1.78 -9.71 12.24
C ALA A 32 1.05 -9.23 13.49
N ARG A 33 -0.05 -8.49 13.32
CA ARG A 33 -0.83 -8.01 14.46
C ARG A 33 -1.37 -9.18 15.28
N THR A 34 -1.86 -10.21 14.60
CA THR A 34 -2.36 -11.40 15.29
C THR A 34 -1.25 -12.06 16.09
N ASP A 35 -0.07 -12.20 15.49
CA ASP A 35 1.05 -12.81 16.17
C ASP A 35 1.50 -11.97 17.37
N LEU A 36 1.50 -10.65 17.22
CA LEU A 36 1.87 -9.76 18.31
C LEU A 36 0.91 -9.86 19.48
N ARG A 37 -0.38 -10.04 19.20
CA ARG A 37 -1.35 -10.24 20.26
C ARG A 37 -1.13 -11.56 20.98
N ARG A 38 -0.79 -12.60 20.24
CA ARG A 38 -0.45 -13.88 20.84
C ARG A 38 0.78 -13.80 21.72
N ALA A 39 1.73 -12.96 21.30
CA ALA A 39 2.96 -12.76 22.06
C ALA A 39 2.77 -11.78 23.22
N ARG A 40 1.57 -11.28 23.41
CA ARG A 40 1.24 -10.32 24.47
C ARG A 40 1.97 -8.99 24.30
N CYS A 41 2.21 -8.60 23.06
CA CYS A 41 2.85 -7.34 22.73
C CYS A 41 1.79 -6.33 22.29
N ALA A 42 0.98 -5.89 23.23
CA ALA A 42 -0.19 -5.05 22.92
C ALA A 42 0.22 -3.75 22.23
N ARG A 43 1.32 -3.13 22.68
CA ARG A 43 1.75 -1.88 22.09
C ARG A 43 2.12 -2.03 20.62
N ALA A 44 2.87 -3.09 20.31
CA ALA A 44 3.26 -3.34 18.94
C ALA A 44 2.05 -3.69 18.07
N ALA A 45 1.08 -4.44 18.64
CA ALA A 45 -0.14 -4.76 17.92
C ALA A 45 -0.93 -3.50 17.59
N GLU A 46 -0.93 -2.54 18.52
CA GLU A 46 -1.62 -1.28 18.29
C GLU A 46 -0.97 -0.49 17.15
N LEU A 47 0.36 -0.47 17.11
CA LEU A 47 1.07 0.19 16.03
C LEU A 47 0.78 -0.48 14.69
N ALA A 48 0.69 -1.80 14.68
CA ALA A 48 0.32 -2.53 13.47
C ALA A 48 -1.07 -2.13 13.01
N SER A 49 -2.02 -1.99 13.94
CA SER A 49 -3.38 -1.56 13.60
C SER A 49 -3.39 -0.17 12.98
N GLN A 50 -2.58 0.74 13.51
CA GLN A 50 -2.48 2.09 12.96
C GLN A 50 -1.91 2.05 11.54
N SER A 51 -0.88 1.23 11.33
CA SER A 51 -0.28 1.10 10.01
C SER A 51 -1.25 0.51 9.01
N ILE A 52 -2.05 -0.46 9.43
CA ILE A 52 -3.07 -1.04 8.57
C ILE A 52 -4.06 0.04 8.14
N ARG A 53 -4.49 0.86 9.08
CA ARG A 53 -5.45 1.92 8.78
C ARG A 53 -4.88 2.93 7.80
N THR A 54 -3.65 3.35 8.03
CA THR A 54 -2.99 4.30 7.14
C THR A 54 -2.83 3.71 5.73
N ALA A 55 -2.41 2.46 5.65
CA ALA A 55 -2.25 1.81 4.36
C ALA A 55 -3.58 1.66 3.63
N ALA A 56 -4.64 1.35 4.37
CA ALA A 56 -5.97 1.22 3.78
C ALA A 56 -6.46 2.56 3.23
N GLU A 57 -6.17 3.65 3.93
CA GLU A 57 -6.53 4.99 3.46
C GLU A 57 -5.80 5.33 2.18
N LEU A 58 -4.51 5.03 2.12
CA LEU A 58 -3.74 5.28 0.92
C LEU A 58 -4.27 4.43 -0.24
N ARG A 59 -4.58 3.18 0.03
CA ARG A 59 -5.12 2.30 -1.01
C ARG A 59 -6.42 2.86 -1.55
N ALA A 60 -7.30 3.33 -0.68
CA ALA A 60 -8.57 3.90 -1.10
C ALA A 60 -8.36 5.13 -1.98
N TYR A 61 -7.39 5.96 -1.62
CA TYR A 61 -7.05 7.13 -2.41
C TYR A 61 -6.57 6.74 -3.80
N LEU A 62 -5.67 5.76 -3.86
CA LEU A 62 -5.15 5.29 -5.15
C LEU A 62 -6.24 4.66 -6.00
N GLN A 63 -7.15 3.92 -5.37
CA GLN A 63 -8.27 3.34 -6.11
C GLN A 63 -9.16 4.43 -6.68
N SER A 64 -9.36 5.50 -5.95
CA SER A 64 -10.12 6.64 -6.41
C SER A 64 -9.47 7.28 -7.63
N LEU A 65 -8.15 7.45 -7.60
CA LEU A 65 -7.42 7.99 -8.74
C LEU A 65 -7.53 7.08 -9.95
N GLN A 66 -7.47 5.79 -9.72
CA GLN A 66 -7.54 4.81 -10.79
C GLN A 66 -8.90 4.85 -11.48
N GLU A 67 -9.96 4.96 -10.68
CA GLU A 67 -11.31 5.04 -11.21
C GLU A 67 -11.50 6.32 -12.04
N SER A 68 -10.99 7.41 -11.51
CA SER A 68 -11.07 8.68 -12.21
C SER A 68 -10.33 8.64 -13.53
N ALA A 69 -9.12 8.09 -13.51
CA ALA A 69 -8.33 7.98 -14.72
C ALA A 69 -8.99 7.06 -15.73
N GLY A 70 -9.58 5.97 -15.23
CA GLY A 70 -10.29 5.06 -16.11
C GLY A 70 -11.46 5.71 -16.81
N GLU A 71 -12.22 6.49 -16.07
CA GLU A 71 -13.34 7.22 -16.64
C GLU A 71 -12.88 8.22 -17.69
N ASN A 72 -11.82 8.94 -17.34
CA ASN A 72 -11.32 9.97 -18.24
C ASN A 72 -10.59 9.37 -19.44
N GLY A 73 -9.98 8.25 -19.25
CA GLY A 73 -9.20 7.60 -20.29
C GLY A 73 -10.06 6.99 -21.37
N ASP A 74 -11.27 6.72 -21.04
CA ASP A 74 -12.19 6.12 -22.00
C ASP A 74 -12.78 7.16 -22.90
#